data_005d55a5367073432dea7a5dfe54dfda
#
_entry.id   005d55a5367073432dea7a5dfe54dfda
#
_cell.length_a   1.000
_cell.length_b   1.000
_cell.length_c   1.000
_cell.angle_alpha   90.00
_cell.angle_beta   90.00
_cell.angle_gamma   90.00
#
_symmetry.space_group_name_H-M   'P 1'
#
loop_
_entity.id
_entity.type
_entity.pdbx_description
1 polymer ?
#
loop_
_entity_poly.entity_id
_entity_poly.type
_entity_poly.pdbx_seq_one_letter_code
_entity_poly.pdbx_strand_id
1 'polypeptide(L)'
;WDLNAIYSDNELRDVTFGQFDLNRLRQGLGPSFIDASGTPRCGTAAAVLAGCVPVDLFGGPDAFTREMADFTGVTLKDETNKELYDYTANITGDLFELPAGPLGFAAGYEYRREQGYFLPDAITASGATTGSAAQPTNGGFSLDEFYAEFNVPVLKDLAFAQVLEISLAARYSDYSNFG
;
A
#
# COMPACT_ATOMS: atom_id res chain seq x y z
N TRP A 1 -16.26 22.09 22.37
CA TRP A 1 -16.16 20.67 22.02
C TRP A 1 -16.33 20.50 20.50
N ASP A 2 -15.72 19.46 19.98
CA ASP A 2 -15.94 19.01 18.60
C ASP A 2 -15.97 17.47 18.53
N LEU A 3 -16.63 16.97 17.49
CA LEU A 3 -16.71 15.56 17.16
C LEU A 3 -16.45 15.42 15.66
N ASN A 4 -15.54 14.52 15.30
CA ASN A 4 -15.28 14.20 13.90
C ASN A 4 -15.45 12.72 13.67
N ALA A 5 -15.91 12.37 12.46
CA ALA A 5 -15.97 11.00 11.96
C ALA A 5 -15.52 10.99 10.51
N ILE A 6 -14.51 10.19 10.20
CA ILE A 6 -13.95 10.02 8.87
C ILE A 6 -14.05 8.56 8.49
N TYR A 7 -14.55 8.31 7.30
CA TYR A 7 -14.44 7.03 6.62
C TYR A 7 -13.80 7.27 5.26
N SER A 8 -12.80 6.47 4.93
CA SER A 8 -12.16 6.48 3.63
C SER A 8 -11.96 5.05 3.16
N ASP A 9 -12.32 4.78 1.91
CA ASP A 9 -12.06 3.54 1.21
C ASP A 9 -11.39 3.88 -0.12
N ASN A 10 -10.15 3.38 -0.29
CA ASN A 10 -9.34 3.64 -1.48
C ASN A 10 -9.01 2.32 -2.16
N GLU A 11 -9.58 2.11 -3.32
CA GLU A 11 -9.26 0.99 -4.20
C GLU A 11 -8.38 1.47 -5.35
N LEU A 12 -7.22 0.84 -5.51
CA LEU A 12 -6.31 1.06 -6.63
C LEU A 12 -6.21 -0.24 -7.43
N ARG A 13 -6.42 -0.12 -8.74
CA ARG A 13 -6.16 -1.18 -9.71
C ARG A 13 -5.04 -0.74 -10.63
N ASP A 14 -3.93 -1.43 -10.56
CA ASP A 14 -2.77 -1.17 -11.41
C ASP A 14 -2.73 -2.17 -12.57
N VAL A 15 -2.52 -1.65 -13.78
CA VAL A 15 -2.44 -2.46 -14.99
C VAL A 15 -1.08 -2.23 -15.65
N THR A 16 -0.20 -3.22 -15.54
CA THR A 16 1.15 -3.17 -16.08
C THR A 16 1.22 -3.91 -17.40
N PHE A 17 1.69 -3.22 -18.45
CA PHE A 17 1.92 -3.76 -19.78
C PHE A 17 3.40 -3.99 -20.05
N GLY A 18 3.72 -4.80 -21.07
CA GLY A 18 5.08 -4.99 -21.55
C GLY A 18 5.92 -5.93 -20.70
N GLN A 19 5.30 -6.69 -19.81
CA GLN A 19 5.97 -7.79 -19.12
C GLN A 19 5.89 -9.08 -19.94
N PHE A 20 6.84 -10.00 -19.70
CA PHE A 20 6.84 -11.31 -20.32
C PHE A 20 6.48 -12.40 -19.32
N ASP A 21 5.68 -13.38 -19.77
CA ASP A 21 5.49 -14.66 -19.09
C ASP A 21 6.72 -15.54 -19.32
N LEU A 22 7.51 -15.74 -18.26
CA LEU A 22 8.75 -16.51 -18.31
C LEU A 22 8.52 -18.00 -18.64
N ASN A 23 7.34 -18.54 -18.37
CA ASN A 23 7.03 -19.92 -18.72
C ASN A 23 6.80 -20.03 -20.23
N ARG A 24 6.05 -19.10 -20.82
CA ARG A 24 5.87 -19.03 -22.28
C ARG A 24 7.19 -18.72 -22.99
N LEU A 25 7.98 -17.80 -22.43
CA LEU A 25 9.29 -17.47 -22.98
C LEU A 25 10.23 -18.69 -22.97
N ARG A 26 10.30 -19.43 -21.85
CA ARG A 26 11.06 -20.71 -21.79
C ARG A 26 10.58 -21.75 -22.79
N GLN A 27 9.25 -21.83 -22.97
CA GLN A 27 8.65 -22.74 -23.93
C GLN A 27 9.04 -22.36 -25.36
N GLY A 28 8.97 -21.08 -25.73
CA GLY A 28 9.33 -20.57 -27.05
C GLY A 28 10.83 -20.67 -27.37
N LEU A 29 11.69 -20.57 -26.33
CA LEU A 29 13.14 -20.75 -26.43
C LEU A 29 13.58 -22.22 -26.39
N GLY A 30 12.64 -23.15 -26.21
CA GLY A 30 12.91 -24.57 -26.18
C GLY A 30 13.22 -25.15 -27.56
N PRO A 31 13.28 -26.50 -27.68
CA PRO A 31 13.51 -27.15 -28.95
C PRO A 31 12.51 -26.69 -30.01
N SER A 32 13.00 -26.40 -31.21
CA SER A 32 12.18 -25.99 -32.34
C SER A 32 12.66 -26.66 -33.64
N PHE A 33 11.80 -26.77 -34.64
CA PHE A 33 12.09 -27.35 -35.95
C PHE A 33 11.28 -26.61 -37.02
N ILE A 34 11.72 -26.77 -38.28
CA ILE A 34 10.98 -26.27 -39.44
C ILE A 34 10.09 -27.42 -39.96
N ASP A 35 8.77 -27.19 -40.01
CA ASP A 35 7.82 -28.18 -40.54
C ASP A 35 7.90 -28.30 -42.09
N ALA A 36 7.17 -29.24 -42.67
CA ALA A 36 7.17 -29.49 -44.12
C ALA A 36 6.67 -28.29 -44.95
N SER A 37 6.00 -27.32 -44.33
CA SER A 37 5.54 -26.07 -44.97
C SER A 37 6.56 -24.94 -44.87
N GLY A 38 7.70 -25.17 -44.22
CA GLY A 38 8.72 -24.14 -43.93
C GLY A 38 8.44 -23.28 -42.72
N THR A 39 7.44 -23.66 -41.89
CA THR A 39 7.04 -22.88 -40.71
C THR A 39 7.78 -23.35 -39.47
N PRO A 40 8.36 -22.43 -38.65
CA PRO A 40 8.97 -22.77 -37.38
C PRO A 40 7.91 -23.26 -36.38
N ARG A 41 8.19 -24.38 -35.67
CA ARG A 41 7.34 -24.98 -34.64
C ARG A 41 8.14 -25.28 -33.39
N CYS A 42 7.52 -25.11 -32.22
CA CYS A 42 8.10 -25.57 -30.97
C CYS A 42 7.99 -27.09 -30.83
N GLY A 43 8.99 -27.69 -30.19
CA GLY A 43 9.07 -29.12 -29.94
C GLY A 43 9.89 -29.84 -31.02
N THR A 44 9.49 -31.06 -31.35
CA THR A 44 10.12 -31.89 -32.39
C THR A 44 9.07 -32.37 -33.39
N ALA A 45 9.50 -32.88 -34.55
CA ALA A 45 8.58 -33.40 -35.55
C ALA A 45 7.68 -34.55 -35.00
N ALA A 46 8.15 -35.28 -33.98
CA ALA A 46 7.35 -36.35 -33.34
C ALA A 46 6.47 -35.82 -32.18
N ALA A 47 6.76 -34.62 -31.63
CA ALA A 47 6.04 -34.05 -30.49
C ALA A 47 5.98 -32.53 -30.63
N VAL A 48 5.02 -32.04 -31.38
CA VAL A 48 4.79 -30.60 -31.60
C VAL A 48 4.05 -30.01 -30.41
N LEU A 49 4.53 -28.89 -29.89
CA LEU A 49 3.87 -28.14 -28.83
C LEU A 49 2.83 -27.19 -29.42
N ALA A 50 1.55 -27.57 -29.34
CA ALA A 50 0.46 -26.75 -29.85
C ALA A 50 0.34 -25.42 -29.13
N GLY A 51 0.05 -24.33 -29.87
CA GLY A 51 -0.11 -22.98 -29.29
C GLY A 51 1.18 -22.29 -28.87
N CYS A 52 2.35 -22.93 -29.05
CA CYS A 52 3.64 -22.33 -28.78
C CYS A 52 4.19 -21.65 -30.06
N VAL A 53 4.77 -20.47 -29.87
CA VAL A 53 5.50 -19.71 -30.90
C VAL A 53 6.99 -19.80 -30.59
N PRO A 54 7.84 -20.33 -31.51
CA PRO A 54 9.29 -20.31 -31.33
C PRO A 54 9.81 -18.86 -31.23
N VAL A 55 10.65 -18.60 -30.26
CA VAL A 55 11.20 -17.25 -30.02
C VAL A 55 12.66 -17.19 -30.46
N ASP A 56 13.00 -16.21 -31.29
CA ASP A 56 14.37 -15.92 -31.70
C ASP A 56 14.85 -14.62 -31.04
N LEU A 57 15.78 -14.74 -30.10
CA LEU A 57 16.42 -13.61 -29.42
C LEU A 57 17.78 -13.23 -30.06
N PHE A 58 18.29 -14.00 -31.00
CA PHE A 58 19.65 -13.85 -31.55
C PHE A 58 19.70 -13.36 -33.02
N GLY A 59 18.53 -13.33 -33.65
CA GLY A 59 18.43 -12.93 -35.06
C GLY A 59 18.55 -11.41 -35.31
N GLY A 60 18.85 -10.62 -34.29
CA GLY A 60 18.96 -9.16 -34.37
C GLY A 60 17.65 -8.42 -34.03
N PRO A 61 17.61 -7.08 -34.20
CA PRO A 61 16.50 -6.25 -33.75
C PRO A 61 15.13 -6.62 -34.37
N ASP A 62 15.12 -7.10 -35.61
CA ASP A 62 13.88 -7.41 -36.33
C ASP A 62 13.45 -8.89 -36.19
N ALA A 63 14.23 -9.72 -35.48
CA ALA A 63 13.92 -11.14 -35.31
C ALA A 63 12.79 -11.38 -34.31
N PHE A 64 12.59 -10.51 -33.35
CA PHE A 64 11.52 -10.60 -32.38
C PHE A 64 10.22 -10.04 -32.98
N THR A 65 9.39 -10.93 -33.50
CA THR A 65 8.17 -10.58 -34.21
C THR A 65 7.02 -10.22 -33.28
N ARG A 66 5.98 -9.60 -33.84
CA ARG A 66 4.75 -9.33 -33.10
C ARG A 66 4.09 -10.62 -32.56
N GLU A 67 4.13 -11.72 -33.35
CA GLU A 67 3.58 -13.01 -32.90
C GLU A 67 4.31 -13.55 -31.67
N MET A 68 5.65 -13.40 -31.62
CA MET A 68 6.47 -13.74 -30.45
C MET A 68 6.11 -12.85 -29.24
N ALA A 69 5.91 -11.55 -29.47
CA ALA A 69 5.49 -10.61 -28.43
C ALA A 69 4.11 -10.92 -27.89
N ASP A 70 3.15 -11.21 -28.76
CA ASP A 70 1.78 -11.57 -28.37
C ASP A 70 1.72 -12.92 -27.63
N PHE A 71 2.58 -13.88 -27.99
CA PHE A 71 2.69 -15.17 -27.33
C PHE A 71 3.33 -15.05 -25.94
N THR A 72 4.42 -14.29 -25.81
CA THR A 72 5.20 -14.18 -24.56
C THR A 72 4.73 -13.06 -23.65
N GLY A 73 4.09 -12.03 -24.20
CA GLY A 73 3.64 -10.86 -23.47
C GLY A 73 2.49 -11.17 -22.52
N VAL A 74 2.46 -10.45 -21.41
CA VAL A 74 1.40 -10.51 -20.40
C VAL A 74 1.04 -9.12 -19.89
N THR A 75 -0.24 -8.94 -19.63
CA THR A 75 -0.76 -7.78 -18.93
C THR A 75 -1.06 -8.20 -17.49
N LEU A 76 -0.42 -7.56 -16.53
CA LEU A 76 -0.58 -7.82 -15.11
C LEU A 76 -1.64 -6.89 -14.53
N LYS A 77 -2.39 -7.38 -13.55
CA LYS A 77 -3.43 -6.62 -12.84
C LYS A 77 -3.27 -6.82 -11.35
N ASP A 78 -2.80 -5.78 -10.69
CA ASP A 78 -2.64 -5.77 -9.24
C ASP A 78 -3.77 -4.96 -8.60
N GLU A 79 -4.22 -5.38 -7.43
CA GLU A 79 -5.25 -4.69 -6.67
C GLU A 79 -4.72 -4.31 -5.29
N THR A 80 -4.99 -3.08 -4.88
CA THR A 80 -4.71 -2.59 -3.53
C THR A 80 -5.96 -1.94 -2.98
N ASN A 81 -6.28 -2.25 -1.73
CA ASN A 81 -7.33 -1.54 -1.00
C ASN A 81 -6.77 -1.03 0.33
N LYS A 82 -7.25 0.15 0.76
CA LYS A 82 -6.97 0.73 2.06
C LYS A 82 -8.25 1.36 2.62
N GLU A 83 -8.64 0.93 3.81
CA GLU A 83 -9.76 1.48 4.56
C GLU A 83 -9.28 2.18 5.81
N LEU A 84 -9.89 3.33 6.10
CA LEU A 84 -9.67 4.12 7.31
C LEU A 84 -11.03 4.40 7.95
N TYR A 85 -11.11 4.15 9.25
CA TYR A 85 -12.13 4.66 10.16
C TYR A 85 -11.42 5.51 11.20
N ASP A 86 -11.87 6.74 11.39
CA ASP A 86 -11.30 7.66 12.38
C ASP A 86 -12.44 8.43 13.07
N TYR A 87 -12.49 8.33 14.39
CA TYR A 87 -13.48 8.99 15.22
C TYR A 87 -12.73 9.77 16.30
N THR A 88 -12.94 11.09 16.34
CA THR A 88 -12.35 11.94 17.37
C THR A 88 -13.39 12.71 18.14
N ALA A 89 -13.14 12.88 19.41
CA ALA A 89 -13.98 13.70 20.31
C ALA A 89 -13.05 14.57 21.17
N ASN A 90 -13.25 15.87 21.14
CA ASN A 90 -12.43 16.83 21.88
C ASN A 90 -13.29 17.77 22.70
N ILE A 91 -12.77 18.14 23.86
CA ILE A 91 -13.33 19.17 24.72
C ILE A 91 -12.23 20.08 25.22
N THR A 92 -12.48 21.40 25.17
CA THR A 92 -11.56 22.43 25.65
C THR A 92 -12.35 23.47 26.42
N GLY A 93 -11.71 24.13 27.37
CA GLY A 93 -12.33 25.23 28.12
C GLY A 93 -11.55 25.62 29.33
N ASP A 94 -12.15 26.46 30.15
CA ASP A 94 -11.62 26.89 31.44
C ASP A 94 -12.40 26.17 32.56
N LEU A 95 -11.66 25.62 33.54
CA LEU A 95 -12.27 24.87 34.66
C LEU A 95 -12.71 25.80 35.78
N PHE A 96 -11.80 26.65 36.25
CA PHE A 96 -12.06 27.63 37.30
C PHE A 96 -10.98 28.71 37.30
N GLU A 97 -11.25 29.86 37.97
CA GLU A 97 -10.34 30.96 38.11
C GLU A 97 -9.31 30.69 39.20
N LEU A 98 -8.03 30.85 38.87
CA LEU A 98 -6.89 30.93 39.79
C LEU A 98 -6.50 32.39 39.98
N PRO A 99 -5.71 32.73 41.02
CA PRO A 99 -5.28 34.12 41.26
C PRO A 99 -4.57 34.79 40.08
N ALA A 100 -3.94 34.02 39.19
CA ALA A 100 -3.21 34.50 38.03
C ALA A 100 -4.02 34.41 36.73
N GLY A 101 -5.23 33.83 36.71
CA GLY A 101 -6.10 33.65 35.55
C GLY A 101 -6.83 32.31 35.52
N PRO A 102 -7.59 32.01 34.48
CA PRO A 102 -8.32 30.78 34.38
C PRO A 102 -7.41 29.56 34.18
N LEU A 103 -7.75 28.43 34.80
CA LEU A 103 -7.12 27.14 34.55
C LEU A 103 -7.72 26.57 33.22
N GLY A 104 -6.95 26.66 32.14
CA GLY A 104 -7.30 26.09 30.87
C GLY A 104 -7.12 24.57 30.84
N PHE A 105 -8.00 23.87 30.17
CA PHE A 105 -7.86 22.44 29.92
C PHE A 105 -8.25 22.06 28.49
N ALA A 106 -7.65 20.97 27.99
CA ALA A 106 -8.07 20.25 26.80
C ALA A 106 -8.02 18.75 27.08
N ALA A 107 -8.98 18.01 26.58
CA ALA A 107 -8.98 16.56 26.63
C ALA A 107 -9.62 16.01 25.37
N GLY A 108 -9.18 14.84 24.95
CA GLY A 108 -9.75 14.20 23.77
C GLY A 108 -9.53 12.70 23.75
N TYR A 109 -10.31 12.09 22.88
CA TYR A 109 -10.26 10.67 22.56
C TYR A 109 -10.26 10.50 21.05
N GLU A 110 -9.43 9.58 20.55
CA GLU A 110 -9.40 9.13 19.16
C GLU A 110 -9.51 7.61 19.11
N TYR A 111 -10.42 7.12 18.27
CA TYR A 111 -10.40 5.74 17.81
C TYR A 111 -10.11 5.74 16.32
N ARG A 112 -9.01 5.07 15.94
CA ARG A 112 -8.63 4.89 14.54
C ARG A 112 -8.48 3.42 14.22
N ARG A 113 -8.98 3.01 13.06
CA ARG A 113 -8.76 1.68 12.50
C ARG A 113 -8.31 1.84 11.06
N GLU A 114 -7.15 1.27 10.77
CA GLU A 114 -6.61 1.17 9.41
C GLU A 114 -6.48 -0.29 9.03
N GLN A 115 -6.90 -0.63 7.83
CA GLN A 115 -6.71 -1.96 7.27
C GLN A 115 -6.51 -1.86 5.76
N GLY A 116 -5.85 -2.87 5.19
CA GLY A 116 -5.66 -2.91 3.76
C GLY A 116 -5.11 -4.24 3.28
N TYR A 117 -5.17 -4.43 1.97
CA TYR A 117 -4.57 -5.57 1.30
C TYR A 117 -3.91 -5.14 -0.01
N PHE A 118 -2.94 -5.93 -0.42
CA PHE A 118 -2.36 -5.93 -1.75
C PHE A 118 -2.50 -7.34 -2.34
N LEU A 119 -3.12 -7.42 -3.50
CA LEU A 119 -3.32 -8.66 -4.24
C LEU A 119 -2.64 -8.54 -5.61
N PRO A 120 -1.41 -9.09 -5.78
CA PRO A 120 -0.74 -9.10 -7.06
C PRO A 120 -1.42 -10.07 -8.03
N ASP A 121 -1.23 -9.82 -9.34
CA ASP A 121 -1.60 -10.78 -10.38
C ASP A 121 -1.00 -12.16 -10.10
N ALA A 122 -1.72 -13.22 -10.44
CA ALA A 122 -1.29 -14.60 -10.17
C ALA A 122 0.07 -14.94 -10.80
N ILE A 123 0.39 -14.36 -11.98
CA ILE A 123 1.68 -14.56 -12.63
C ILE A 123 2.79 -13.84 -11.85
N THR A 124 2.53 -12.62 -11.36
CA THR A 124 3.44 -11.88 -10.47
C THR A 124 3.70 -12.68 -9.19
N ALA A 125 2.64 -13.18 -8.56
CA ALA A 125 2.74 -13.98 -7.33
C ALA A 125 3.53 -15.28 -7.52
N SER A 126 3.45 -15.89 -8.69
CA SER A 126 4.22 -17.10 -9.04
C SER A 126 5.70 -16.81 -9.34
N GLY A 127 6.11 -15.55 -9.52
CA GLY A 127 7.44 -15.16 -9.95
C GLY A 127 7.74 -15.50 -11.42
N ALA A 128 6.71 -15.76 -12.22
CA ALA A 128 6.84 -16.14 -13.63
C ALA A 128 6.76 -14.93 -14.59
N THR A 129 7.16 -13.75 -14.14
CA THR A 129 7.25 -12.54 -14.96
C THR A 129 8.65 -11.97 -14.99
N THR A 130 8.93 -11.06 -15.93
CA THR A 130 10.16 -10.27 -15.95
C THR A 130 10.21 -9.18 -14.89
N GLY A 131 9.09 -8.90 -14.23
CA GLY A 131 9.02 -8.01 -13.06
C GLY A 131 9.41 -8.72 -11.77
N SER A 132 9.47 -7.96 -10.68
CA SER A 132 9.73 -8.51 -9.35
C SER A 132 8.52 -9.32 -8.86
N ALA A 133 8.80 -10.51 -8.30
CA ALA A 133 7.76 -11.29 -7.64
C ALA A 133 7.23 -10.55 -6.40
N ALA A 134 5.92 -10.61 -6.19
CA ALA A 134 5.26 -10.07 -5.01
C ALA A 134 4.25 -11.08 -4.49
N GLN A 135 4.02 -11.10 -3.19
CA GLN A 135 3.05 -11.99 -2.57
C GLN A 135 1.83 -11.20 -2.08
N PRO A 136 0.64 -11.81 -2.07
CA PRO A 136 -0.50 -11.21 -1.41
C PRO A 136 -0.16 -10.84 0.03
N THR A 137 -0.49 -9.64 0.42
CA THR A 137 -0.30 -9.13 1.79
C THR A 137 -1.57 -8.46 2.26
N ASN A 138 -1.87 -8.60 3.54
CA ASN A 138 -2.92 -7.86 4.20
C ASN A 138 -2.50 -7.53 5.63
N GLY A 139 -3.10 -6.52 6.18
CA GLY A 139 -2.84 -6.14 7.56
C GLY A 139 -3.73 -4.98 7.98
N GLY A 140 -3.67 -4.71 9.27
CA GLY A 140 -4.39 -3.59 9.87
C GLY A 140 -4.08 -3.48 11.35
N PHE A 141 -4.48 -2.37 11.91
CA PHE A 141 -4.43 -2.12 13.34
C PHE A 141 -5.59 -1.22 13.75
N SER A 142 -5.89 -1.23 15.03
CA SER A 142 -6.70 -0.19 15.68
C SER A 142 -5.89 0.52 16.74
N LEU A 143 -6.23 1.77 16.98
CA LEU A 143 -5.65 2.66 17.97
C LEU A 143 -6.77 3.23 18.81
N ASP A 144 -6.63 3.11 20.12
CA ASP A 144 -7.39 3.87 21.12
C ASP A 144 -6.44 4.86 21.76
N GLU A 145 -6.73 6.15 21.66
CA GLU A 145 -5.88 7.20 22.17
C GLU A 145 -6.63 8.19 23.04
N PHE A 146 -6.07 8.50 24.20
CA PHE A 146 -6.56 9.51 25.12
C PHE A 146 -5.49 10.55 25.37
N TYR A 147 -5.88 11.81 25.39
CA TYR A 147 -4.98 12.88 25.82
C TYR A 147 -5.66 13.85 26.79
N ALA A 148 -4.86 14.48 27.63
CA ALA A 148 -5.28 15.58 28.49
C ALA A 148 -4.17 16.60 28.61
N GLU A 149 -4.55 17.87 28.57
CA GLU A 149 -3.65 19.01 28.68
C GLU A 149 -4.22 20.03 29.66
N PHE A 150 -3.34 20.65 30.44
CA PHE A 150 -3.70 21.73 31.35
C PHE A 150 -2.75 22.90 31.13
N ASN A 151 -3.29 24.12 31.12
CA ASN A 151 -2.54 25.35 31.13
C ASN A 151 -2.82 26.08 32.43
N VAL A 152 -1.79 26.11 33.33
CA VAL A 152 -1.88 26.61 34.69
C VAL A 152 -1.23 27.98 34.76
N PRO A 153 -1.96 29.09 34.87
CA PRO A 153 -1.40 30.38 35.13
C PRO A 153 -0.93 30.47 36.61
N VAL A 154 0.37 30.71 36.79
CA VAL A 154 1.01 30.67 38.11
C VAL A 154 1.22 32.08 38.67
N LEU A 155 1.73 33.01 37.84
CA LEU A 155 2.00 34.41 38.23
C LEU A 155 1.50 35.35 37.15
N LYS A 156 0.94 36.51 37.60
CA LYS A 156 0.50 37.59 36.72
C LYS A 156 0.76 38.95 37.36
N ASP A 157 1.25 39.89 36.58
CA ASP A 157 1.45 41.30 36.93
C ASP A 157 2.33 41.54 38.18
N LEU A 158 3.35 40.69 38.40
CA LEU A 158 4.34 40.90 39.46
C LEU A 158 5.57 41.66 38.98
N ALA A 159 6.27 42.36 39.89
CA ALA A 159 7.43 43.19 39.57
C ALA A 159 8.55 42.45 38.82
N PHE A 160 8.66 41.15 38.99
CA PHE A 160 9.68 40.27 38.37
C PHE A 160 9.13 39.32 37.30
N ALA A 161 7.79 39.21 37.13
CA ALA A 161 7.17 38.33 36.14
C ALA A 161 5.82 38.90 35.72
N GLN A 162 5.69 39.29 34.47
CA GLN A 162 4.42 39.75 33.91
C GLN A 162 3.43 38.58 33.76
N VAL A 163 3.91 37.44 33.27
CA VAL A 163 3.15 36.21 33.14
C VAL A 163 4.07 35.01 33.34
N LEU A 164 3.65 34.06 34.13
CA LEU A 164 4.24 32.72 34.22
C LEU A 164 3.13 31.69 34.15
N GLU A 165 3.21 30.85 33.14
CA GLU A 165 2.27 29.73 32.89
C GLU A 165 3.05 28.41 32.84
N ILE A 166 2.41 27.35 33.31
CA ILE A 166 2.91 25.97 33.18
C ILE A 166 1.93 25.16 32.36
N SER A 167 2.40 24.61 31.26
CA SER A 167 1.64 23.69 30.45
C SER A 167 2.02 22.24 30.79
N LEU A 168 1.02 21.41 31.07
CA LEU A 168 1.16 19.99 31.36
C LEU A 168 0.36 19.21 30.34
N ALA A 169 0.96 18.20 29.72
CA ALA A 169 0.27 17.35 28.76
C ALA A 169 0.62 15.88 29.00
N ALA A 170 -0.36 15.01 28.79
CA ALA A 170 -0.17 13.57 28.81
C ALA A 170 -1.00 12.94 27.68
N ARG A 171 -0.44 11.88 27.07
CA ARG A 171 -1.11 11.10 26.03
C ARG A 171 -0.88 9.62 26.31
N TYR A 172 -1.92 8.83 26.17
CA TYR A 172 -1.89 7.37 26.22
C TYR A 172 -2.43 6.82 24.91
N SER A 173 -1.68 5.92 24.28
CA SER A 173 -2.04 5.30 23.01
C SER A 173 -1.92 3.78 23.13
N ASP A 174 -2.98 3.07 22.77
CA ASP A 174 -3.06 1.61 22.78
C ASP A 174 -3.28 1.10 21.36
N TYR A 175 -2.29 0.37 20.85
CA TYR A 175 -2.32 -0.19 19.49
C TYR A 175 -2.61 -1.69 19.53
N SER A 176 -3.51 -2.18 18.68
CA SER A 176 -3.88 -3.60 18.63
C SER A 176 -2.79 -4.54 18.13
N ASN A 177 -1.73 -4.05 17.49
CA ASN A 177 -0.67 -4.84 16.88
C ASN A 177 0.69 -4.76 17.61
N PHE A 178 0.82 -3.87 18.60
CA PHE A 178 1.95 -3.80 19.53
C PHE A 178 1.51 -3.10 20.82
N GLY A 179 2.07 -3.47 21.95
CA GLY A 179 1.83 -2.89 23.29
C GLY A 179 3.14 -2.73 24.04
#